data_ddec2e6889d2d6b5909c71b664d2a521
#
_entry.id   ddec2e6889d2d6b5909c71b664d2a521
#
_cell.length_a   1.000
_cell.length_b   1.000
_cell.length_c   1.000
_cell.angle_alpha   90.00
_cell.angle_beta   90.00
_cell.angle_gamma   90.00
#
_symmetry.space_group_name_H-M   'P 1'
#
loop_
_entity.id
_entity.type
_entity.pdbx_description
1 polymer ?
#
loop_
_entity_poly.entity_id
_entity_poly.type
_entity_poly.pdbx_seq_one_letter_code
_entity_poly.pdbx_strand_id
1 'polypeptide(L)'
;MDGLFEFAELIGVPRPAQPRWDIPVSAADIAAVAPHVTEGRPTLVISPCTGQRFRNYRNWRADWYAEVADYAAQRYGAHVLLTGGGTPIEQSYGRDIAARTSTKPTNLIGKTSLKQLLALLERASVVLCPDSGPAHMATAVGTPVVGLYATSNRHRTGPYFSQHLVVDRYPQAVAREFGRPIETLRWGQRVRDPAAMSLITVADVIAKLDAAFAERRIAPAH
;
A
#
# COMPACT_ATOMS: atom_id res chain seq x y z
N MET A 1 7.10 1.47 -15.29
CA MET A 1 8.43 0.82 -15.39
C MET A 1 8.75 0.44 -16.82
N ASP A 2 7.85 -0.25 -17.54
CA ASP A 2 8.15 -0.78 -18.89
C ASP A 2 8.66 0.30 -19.85
N GLY A 3 8.03 1.47 -19.92
CA GLY A 3 8.51 2.57 -20.76
C GLY A 3 9.91 3.12 -20.38
N LEU A 4 10.35 2.94 -19.13
CA LEU A 4 11.73 3.27 -18.74
C LEU A 4 12.71 2.22 -19.24
N PHE A 5 12.30 0.94 -19.26
CA PHE A 5 13.14 -0.12 -19.84
C PHE A 5 13.24 0.01 -21.35
N GLU A 6 12.14 0.31 -22.04
CA GLU A 6 12.17 0.59 -23.50
C GLU A 6 13.15 1.72 -23.84
N PHE A 7 13.15 2.79 -23.02
CA PHE A 7 14.13 3.86 -23.19
C PHE A 7 15.57 3.39 -22.96
N ALA A 8 15.81 2.56 -21.93
CA ALA A 8 17.14 2.00 -21.66
C ALA A 8 17.62 1.09 -22.81
N GLU A 9 16.71 0.27 -23.36
CA GLU A 9 17.00 -0.59 -24.53
C GLU A 9 17.38 0.22 -25.75
N LEU A 10 16.74 1.38 -26.00
CA LEU A 10 17.08 2.28 -27.10
C LEU A 10 18.51 2.86 -27.01
N ILE A 11 19.06 2.96 -25.80
CA ILE A 11 20.45 3.40 -25.59
C ILE A 11 21.42 2.23 -25.39
N GLY A 12 21.00 0.99 -25.70
CA GLY A 12 21.86 -0.20 -25.68
C GLY A 12 21.98 -0.89 -24.32
N VAL A 13 21.15 -0.53 -23.33
CA VAL A 13 21.13 -1.21 -22.04
C VAL A 13 20.07 -2.31 -22.07
N PRO A 14 20.44 -3.59 -21.93
CA PRO A 14 19.46 -4.69 -22.01
C PRO A 14 18.51 -4.66 -20.83
N ARG A 15 17.25 -5.02 -21.09
CA ARG A 15 16.23 -5.17 -20.04
C ARG A 15 16.58 -6.34 -19.13
N PRO A 16 16.65 -6.14 -17.79
CA PRO A 16 16.85 -7.25 -16.89
C PRO A 16 15.63 -8.18 -16.89
N ALA A 17 15.86 -9.50 -16.74
CA ALA A 17 14.76 -10.48 -16.65
C ALA A 17 13.79 -10.14 -15.50
N GLN A 18 14.31 -9.63 -14.39
CA GLN A 18 13.54 -9.13 -13.27
C GLN A 18 14.14 -7.81 -12.76
N PRO A 19 13.36 -6.74 -12.67
CA PRO A 19 13.81 -5.49 -12.07
C PRO A 19 14.24 -5.68 -10.61
N ARG A 20 15.35 -5.05 -10.24
CA ARG A 20 15.89 -5.08 -8.88
C ARG A 20 16.28 -3.67 -8.45
N TRP A 21 16.04 -3.37 -7.19
CA TRP A 21 16.40 -2.09 -6.55
C TRP A 21 17.32 -2.34 -5.36
N ASP A 22 18.58 -2.06 -5.52
CA ASP A 22 19.59 -2.19 -4.46
C ASP A 22 19.65 -0.89 -3.64
N ILE A 23 18.60 -0.61 -2.89
CA ILE A 23 18.52 0.57 -2.04
C ILE A 23 19.19 0.25 -0.70
N PRO A 24 20.33 0.90 -0.35
CA PRO A 24 21.05 0.57 0.86
C PRO A 24 20.27 0.97 2.12
N VAL A 25 20.18 0.04 3.08
CA VAL A 25 19.64 0.24 4.42
C VAL A 25 20.76 -0.06 5.42
N SER A 26 20.99 0.83 6.37
CA SER A 26 22.06 0.65 7.36
C SER A 26 21.65 -0.33 8.48
N ALA A 27 22.65 -0.91 9.15
CA ALA A 27 22.40 -1.73 10.35
C ALA A 27 21.65 -0.93 11.44
N ALA A 28 21.89 0.36 11.55
CA ALA A 28 21.21 1.24 12.49
C ALA A 28 19.71 1.42 12.14
N ASP A 29 19.36 1.56 10.84
CA ASP A 29 17.96 1.63 10.40
C ASP A 29 17.24 0.32 10.69
N ILE A 30 17.91 -0.81 10.46
CA ILE A 30 17.39 -2.15 10.77
C ILE A 30 17.15 -2.30 12.26
N ALA A 31 18.11 -1.95 13.09
CA ALA A 31 18.01 -2.04 14.55
C ALA A 31 16.88 -1.17 15.11
N ALA A 32 16.67 0.02 14.53
CA ALA A 32 15.62 0.94 14.95
C ALA A 32 14.20 0.36 14.76
N VAL A 33 13.98 -0.48 13.76
CA VAL A 33 12.66 -1.07 13.46
C VAL A 33 12.48 -2.49 14.00
N ALA A 34 13.56 -3.15 14.39
CA ALA A 34 13.53 -4.52 14.92
C ALA A 34 12.54 -4.71 16.10
N PRO A 35 12.40 -3.78 17.07
CA PRO A 35 11.43 -3.92 18.16
C PRO A 35 9.97 -3.96 17.72
N HIS A 36 9.67 -3.53 16.49
CA HIS A 36 8.31 -3.47 15.95
C HIS A 36 7.93 -4.71 15.13
N VAL A 37 8.89 -5.61 14.87
CA VAL A 37 8.65 -6.83 14.09
C VAL A 37 8.98 -8.03 14.95
N THR A 38 7.97 -8.85 15.21
CA THR A 38 8.15 -10.09 15.98
C THR A 38 8.43 -11.24 15.04
N GLU A 39 9.52 -11.94 15.21
CA GLU A 39 9.85 -13.14 14.43
C GLU A 39 8.76 -14.21 14.60
N GLY A 40 8.41 -14.87 13.49
CA GLY A 40 7.36 -15.89 13.46
C GLY A 40 5.93 -15.36 13.52
N ARG A 41 5.73 -14.06 13.74
CA ARG A 41 4.41 -13.42 13.71
C ARG A 41 4.19 -12.64 12.42
N PRO A 42 3.09 -12.90 11.68
CA PRO A 42 2.77 -12.11 10.50
C PRO A 42 2.67 -10.62 10.83
N THR A 43 3.19 -9.77 9.94
CA THR A 43 3.13 -8.31 10.12
C THR A 43 2.41 -7.66 8.94
N LEU A 44 1.31 -6.96 9.22
CA LEU A 44 0.61 -6.11 8.25
C LEU A 44 1.03 -4.66 8.47
N VAL A 45 1.66 -4.05 7.47
CA VAL A 45 1.93 -2.60 7.49
C VAL A 45 0.82 -1.88 6.74
N ILE A 46 0.15 -0.94 7.40
CA ILE A 46 -0.85 -0.06 6.80
C ILE A 46 -0.27 1.36 6.70
N SER A 47 -0.14 1.86 5.47
CA SER A 47 0.17 3.27 5.20
C SER A 47 -1.08 3.95 4.65
N PRO A 48 -1.95 4.53 5.51
CA PRO A 48 -3.32 4.86 5.13
C PRO A 48 -3.44 6.12 4.26
N CYS A 49 -2.41 6.97 4.24
CA CYS A 49 -2.48 8.27 3.62
C CYS A 49 -1.52 8.42 2.44
N THR A 50 -1.87 9.35 1.56
CA THR A 50 -0.99 9.83 0.48
C THR A 50 -0.52 11.24 0.79
N GLY A 51 0.59 11.68 0.15
CA GLY A 51 1.08 13.04 0.31
C GLY A 51 0.00 14.09 0.01
N GLN A 52 -0.02 15.16 0.81
CA GLN A 52 -0.99 16.25 0.66
C GLN A 52 -0.75 17.00 -0.65
N ARG A 53 -1.75 16.99 -1.53
CA ARG A 53 -1.79 17.78 -2.77
C ARG A 53 -3.20 18.28 -2.97
N PHE A 54 -3.35 19.42 -3.63
CA PHE A 54 -4.66 19.96 -3.98
C PHE A 54 -5.53 18.92 -4.72
N ARG A 55 -6.75 18.72 -4.24
CA ARG A 55 -7.71 17.71 -4.76
C ARG A 55 -7.12 16.30 -4.83
N ASN A 56 -6.40 15.89 -3.79
CA ASN A 56 -5.90 14.53 -3.64
C ASN A 56 -6.88 13.71 -2.81
N TYR A 57 -7.78 13.00 -3.46
CA TYR A 57 -8.83 12.17 -2.85
C TYR A 57 -8.47 10.67 -2.87
N ARG A 58 -7.21 10.34 -2.57
CA ARG A 58 -6.72 8.95 -2.57
C ARG A 58 -6.77 8.25 -1.21
N ASN A 59 -7.09 8.97 -0.16
CA ASN A 59 -7.17 8.36 1.17
C ASN A 59 -8.48 7.59 1.31
N TRP A 60 -8.37 6.35 1.78
CA TRP A 60 -9.51 5.52 2.11
C TRP A 60 -10.00 5.84 3.53
N ARG A 61 -11.18 5.38 3.94
CA ARG A 61 -11.77 5.72 5.23
C ARG A 61 -11.01 5.09 6.39
N ALA A 62 -10.84 5.84 7.48
CA ALA A 62 -10.12 5.35 8.67
C ALA A 62 -10.85 4.20 9.40
N ASP A 63 -12.20 4.24 9.46
CA ASP A 63 -13.02 3.16 10.01
C ASP A 63 -12.87 1.86 9.23
N TRP A 64 -12.78 1.92 7.92
CA TRP A 64 -12.57 0.74 7.07
C TRP A 64 -11.16 0.16 7.18
N TYR A 65 -10.15 0.99 7.36
CA TYR A 65 -8.80 0.52 7.72
C TYR A 65 -8.80 -0.19 9.08
N ALA A 66 -9.59 0.29 10.04
CA ALA A 66 -9.71 -0.33 11.36
C ALA A 66 -10.34 -1.73 11.27
N GLU A 67 -11.42 -1.90 10.49
CA GLU A 67 -12.05 -3.20 10.23
C GLU A 67 -11.06 -4.19 9.61
N VAL A 68 -10.28 -3.77 8.61
CA VAL A 68 -9.26 -4.62 7.97
C VAL A 68 -8.12 -4.95 8.94
N ALA A 69 -7.71 -4.01 9.79
CA ALA A 69 -6.70 -4.24 10.82
C ALA A 69 -7.14 -5.30 11.82
N ASP A 70 -8.38 -5.20 12.31
CA ASP A 70 -8.97 -6.18 13.22
C ASP A 70 -9.12 -7.55 12.55
N TYR A 71 -9.58 -7.59 11.31
CA TYR A 71 -9.64 -8.84 10.53
C TYR A 71 -8.28 -9.53 10.43
N ALA A 72 -7.24 -8.80 10.05
CA ALA A 72 -5.90 -9.37 9.90
C ALA A 72 -5.35 -9.91 11.22
N ALA A 73 -5.57 -9.17 12.31
CA ALA A 73 -5.13 -9.59 13.63
C ALA A 73 -5.90 -10.81 14.14
N GLN A 74 -7.23 -10.85 13.97
CA GLN A 74 -8.07 -11.96 14.41
C GLN A 74 -7.88 -13.21 13.55
N ARG A 75 -7.82 -13.05 12.22
CA ARG A 75 -7.77 -14.17 11.28
C ARG A 75 -6.38 -14.79 11.15
N TYR A 76 -5.33 -13.98 11.21
CA TYR A 76 -3.95 -14.40 10.95
C TYR A 76 -3.00 -14.21 12.15
N GLY A 77 -3.49 -13.72 13.29
CA GLY A 77 -2.63 -13.35 14.41
C GLY A 77 -1.68 -12.17 14.06
N ALA A 78 -1.97 -11.43 12.99
CA ALA A 78 -1.04 -10.45 12.47
C ALA A 78 -0.80 -9.30 13.46
N HIS A 79 0.45 -8.86 13.55
CA HIS A 79 0.79 -7.59 14.19
C HIS A 79 0.55 -6.47 13.17
N VAL A 80 -0.30 -5.51 13.51
CA VAL A 80 -0.62 -4.38 12.63
C VAL A 80 0.21 -3.16 12.99
N LEU A 81 0.91 -2.61 12.02
CA LEU A 81 1.72 -1.40 12.14
C LEU A 81 1.12 -0.30 11.25
N LEU A 82 0.87 0.88 11.83
CA LEU A 82 0.45 2.06 11.07
C LEU A 82 1.68 2.90 10.77
N THR A 83 1.90 3.27 9.50
CA THR A 83 3.04 4.05 9.05
C THR A 83 2.60 5.26 8.21
N GLY A 84 3.44 6.28 8.15
CA GLY A 84 3.19 7.50 7.42
C GLY A 84 4.16 8.60 7.80
N GLY A 85 4.07 9.72 7.16
CA GLY A 85 4.82 10.92 7.49
C GLY A 85 4.46 11.55 8.81
N GLY A 86 4.47 12.65 9.19
CA GLY A 86 4.03 13.25 10.47
C GLY A 86 3.06 14.41 10.24
N THR A 87 2.41 14.44 9.08
CA THR A 87 1.46 15.52 8.78
C THR A 87 0.21 15.43 9.67
N PRO A 88 -0.49 16.54 9.92
CA PRO A 88 -1.68 16.53 10.76
C PRO A 88 -2.76 15.53 10.32
N ILE A 89 -2.94 15.34 9.00
CA ILE A 89 -3.89 14.36 8.47
C ILE A 89 -3.46 12.93 8.75
N GLU A 90 -2.17 12.60 8.57
CA GLU A 90 -1.64 11.27 8.85
C GLU A 90 -1.74 10.96 10.34
N GLN A 91 -1.41 11.92 11.20
CA GLN A 91 -1.57 11.79 12.65
C GLN A 91 -3.04 11.58 13.06
N SER A 92 -3.99 12.27 12.41
CA SER A 92 -5.42 12.04 12.63
C SER A 92 -5.82 10.63 12.23
N TYR A 93 -5.43 10.18 11.04
CA TYR A 93 -5.70 8.81 10.58
C TYR A 93 -5.16 7.76 11.56
N GLY A 94 -3.92 7.93 12.03
CA GLY A 94 -3.32 7.02 13.00
C GLY A 94 -4.12 6.93 14.31
N ARG A 95 -4.57 8.07 14.86
CA ARG A 95 -5.42 8.11 16.05
C ARG A 95 -6.80 7.50 15.78
N ASP A 96 -7.42 7.86 14.67
CA ASP A 96 -8.77 7.43 14.31
C ASP A 96 -8.84 5.93 14.05
N ILE A 97 -7.85 5.35 13.39
CA ILE A 97 -7.74 3.89 13.20
C ILE A 97 -7.53 3.21 14.55
N ALA A 98 -6.53 3.65 15.34
CA ALA A 98 -6.21 3.05 16.62
C ALA A 98 -7.36 3.13 17.63
N ALA A 99 -8.20 4.18 17.57
CA ALA A 99 -9.35 4.33 18.45
C ALA A 99 -10.52 3.41 18.08
N ARG A 100 -10.58 2.93 16.84
CA ARG A 100 -11.67 2.07 16.34
C ARG A 100 -11.31 0.59 16.29
N THR A 101 -10.02 0.26 16.37
CA THR A 101 -9.55 -1.14 16.40
C THR A 101 -9.68 -1.74 17.79
N SER A 102 -10.10 -3.00 17.84
CA SER A 102 -10.06 -3.83 19.06
C SER A 102 -8.64 -4.37 19.34
N THR A 103 -7.80 -4.48 18.33
CA THR A 103 -6.52 -5.18 18.34
C THR A 103 -5.29 -4.30 18.59
N LYS A 104 -5.47 -3.02 18.86
CA LYS A 104 -4.43 -2.03 19.24
C LYS A 104 -3.20 -2.07 18.34
N PRO A 105 -3.26 -1.52 17.12
CA PRO A 105 -2.12 -1.46 16.21
C PRO A 105 -1.00 -0.59 16.79
N THR A 106 0.25 -0.91 16.47
CA THR A 106 1.39 -0.05 16.80
C THR A 106 1.43 1.14 15.85
N ASN A 107 1.27 2.34 16.38
CA ASN A 107 1.28 3.57 15.58
C ASN A 107 2.70 4.14 15.46
N LEU A 108 3.28 4.03 14.27
CA LEU A 108 4.60 4.54 13.88
C LEU A 108 4.52 5.77 12.96
N ILE A 109 3.35 6.37 12.76
CA ILE A 109 3.19 7.57 11.93
C ILE A 109 4.05 8.72 12.50
N GLY A 110 4.93 9.26 11.65
CA GLY A 110 5.89 10.30 12.01
C GLY A 110 7.09 9.83 12.85
N LYS A 111 7.25 8.52 13.05
CA LYS A 111 8.31 7.94 13.92
C LYS A 111 9.40 7.19 13.15
N THR A 112 9.33 7.14 11.83
CA THR A 112 10.34 6.47 11.00
C THR A 112 10.93 7.42 9.97
N SER A 113 12.23 7.31 9.73
CA SER A 113 12.84 7.87 8.53
C SER A 113 12.43 7.04 7.30
N LEU A 114 12.72 7.52 6.08
CA LEU A 114 12.45 6.76 4.86
C LEU A 114 13.24 5.44 4.82
N LYS A 115 14.47 5.41 5.33
CA LYS A 115 15.30 4.20 5.38
C LYS A 115 14.77 3.21 6.42
N GLN A 116 14.34 3.69 7.56
CA GLN A 116 13.67 2.87 8.57
C GLN A 116 12.34 2.33 8.06
N LEU A 117 11.55 3.14 7.34
CA LEU A 117 10.34 2.65 6.68
C LEU A 117 10.66 1.54 5.68
N LEU A 118 11.71 1.70 4.85
CA LEU A 118 12.12 0.68 3.89
C LEU A 118 12.51 -0.63 4.61
N ALA A 119 13.31 -0.54 5.69
CA ALA A 119 13.68 -1.69 6.53
C ALA A 119 12.48 -2.39 7.16
N LEU A 120 11.46 -1.61 7.55
CA LEU A 120 10.21 -2.13 8.10
C LEU A 120 9.39 -2.86 7.02
N LEU A 121 9.25 -2.25 5.84
CA LEU A 121 8.52 -2.83 4.71
C LEU A 121 9.16 -4.14 4.23
N GLU A 122 10.48 -4.23 4.21
CA GLU A 122 11.22 -5.46 3.87
C GLU A 122 10.85 -6.63 4.80
N ARG A 123 10.59 -6.33 6.08
CA ARG A 123 10.23 -7.32 7.10
C ARG A 123 8.74 -7.57 7.23
N ALA A 124 7.92 -6.78 6.57
CA ALA A 124 6.48 -6.95 6.58
C ALA A 124 6.06 -8.19 5.78
N SER A 125 4.99 -8.83 6.21
CA SER A 125 4.36 -9.91 5.44
C SER A 125 3.56 -9.36 4.28
N VAL A 126 2.80 -8.29 4.52
CA VAL A 126 1.95 -7.62 3.53
C VAL A 126 1.91 -6.12 3.84
N VAL A 127 1.81 -5.31 2.80
CA VAL A 127 1.58 -3.86 2.90
C VAL A 127 0.22 -3.50 2.32
N LEU A 128 -0.57 -2.71 3.04
CA LEU A 128 -1.85 -2.14 2.59
C LEU A 128 -1.70 -0.63 2.47
N CYS A 129 -1.92 -0.09 1.28
CA CYS A 129 -1.84 1.36 1.07
C CYS A 129 -2.58 1.80 -0.21
N PRO A 130 -2.97 3.08 -0.34
CA PRO A 130 -3.41 3.65 -1.60
C PRO A 130 -2.22 3.90 -2.55
N ASP A 131 -2.49 4.51 -3.72
CA ASP A 131 -1.47 4.98 -4.68
C ASP A 131 -0.52 6.00 -4.02
N SER A 132 0.58 5.50 -3.43
CA SER A 132 1.52 6.27 -2.60
C SER A 132 2.94 5.70 -2.64
N GLY A 133 3.91 6.44 -2.09
CA GLY A 133 5.31 6.03 -2.03
C GLY A 133 5.55 4.65 -1.40
N PRO A 134 4.93 4.32 -0.27
CA PRO A 134 5.05 3.00 0.36
C PRO A 134 4.75 1.81 -0.56
N ALA A 135 3.81 1.94 -1.53
CA ALA A 135 3.55 0.88 -2.52
C ALA A 135 4.79 0.55 -3.37
N HIS A 136 5.53 1.59 -3.78
CA HIS A 136 6.74 1.43 -4.58
C HIS A 136 7.94 0.98 -3.73
N MET A 137 8.03 1.47 -2.49
CA MET A 137 9.07 1.03 -1.54
C MET A 137 8.91 -0.45 -1.20
N ALA A 138 7.69 -0.92 -0.90
CA ALA A 138 7.41 -2.33 -0.66
C ALA A 138 7.72 -3.19 -1.90
N THR A 139 7.36 -2.71 -3.11
CA THR A 139 7.72 -3.36 -4.37
C THR A 139 9.24 -3.52 -4.50
N ALA A 140 10.02 -2.48 -4.15
CA ALA A 140 11.48 -2.48 -4.27
C ALA A 140 12.16 -3.52 -3.36
N VAL A 141 11.54 -3.86 -2.23
CA VAL A 141 12.04 -4.87 -1.28
C VAL A 141 11.33 -6.22 -1.39
N GLY A 142 10.47 -6.40 -2.40
CA GLY A 142 9.80 -7.68 -2.69
C GLY A 142 8.63 -8.02 -1.75
N THR A 143 8.10 -7.06 -1.02
CA THR A 143 6.96 -7.28 -0.13
C THR A 143 5.65 -7.10 -0.89
N PRO A 144 4.69 -8.06 -0.80
CA PRO A 144 3.38 -7.97 -1.44
C PRO A 144 2.60 -6.72 -1.00
N VAL A 145 1.93 -6.09 -1.97
CA VAL A 145 1.16 -4.86 -1.75
C VAL A 145 -0.30 -5.05 -2.12
N VAL A 146 -1.18 -4.94 -1.16
CA VAL A 146 -2.61 -4.72 -1.40
C VAL A 146 -2.82 -3.23 -1.65
N GLY A 147 -2.96 -2.88 -2.92
CA GLY A 147 -3.05 -1.49 -3.38
C GLY A 147 -4.49 -1.03 -3.57
N LEU A 148 -4.86 0.17 -3.11
CA LEU A 148 -6.20 0.73 -3.23
C LEU A 148 -6.24 1.80 -4.33
N TYR A 149 -6.89 1.48 -5.45
CA TYR A 149 -6.89 2.30 -6.67
C TYR A 149 -8.30 2.60 -7.18
N ALA A 150 -8.76 3.83 -6.98
CA ALA A 150 -10.00 4.34 -7.54
C ALA A 150 -9.82 5.70 -8.25
N THR A 151 -8.78 6.46 -7.91
CA THR A 151 -8.54 7.80 -8.46
C THR A 151 -7.40 7.86 -9.47
N SER A 152 -6.64 6.77 -9.62
CA SER A 152 -5.50 6.64 -10.52
C SER A 152 -5.45 5.27 -11.16
N ASN A 153 -4.94 5.22 -12.41
CA ASN A 153 -4.79 3.99 -13.17
C ASN A 153 -3.66 3.13 -12.60
N ARG A 154 -4.00 1.93 -12.13
CA ARG A 154 -3.03 0.97 -11.57
C ARG A 154 -1.94 0.55 -12.56
N HIS A 155 -2.25 0.50 -13.85
CA HIS A 155 -1.26 0.15 -14.88
C HIS A 155 -0.18 1.21 -15.04
N ARG A 156 -0.46 2.46 -14.59
CA ARG A 156 0.50 3.56 -14.59
C ARG A 156 1.30 3.64 -13.28
N THR A 157 0.63 3.53 -12.13
CA THR A 157 1.21 3.82 -10.81
C THR A 157 1.02 2.69 -9.80
N GLY A 158 0.53 1.54 -10.23
CA GLY A 158 0.36 0.37 -9.34
C GLY A 158 1.67 -0.30 -8.95
N PRO A 159 1.65 -1.10 -7.89
CA PRO A 159 2.81 -1.84 -7.42
C PRO A 159 3.22 -2.87 -8.48
N TYR A 160 4.46 -2.77 -8.97
CA TYR A 160 4.91 -3.46 -10.19
C TYR A 160 4.73 -4.99 -10.12
N PHE A 161 5.08 -5.61 -8.99
CA PHE A 161 4.97 -7.06 -8.80
C PHE A 161 3.64 -7.53 -8.20
N SER A 162 2.82 -6.61 -7.67
CA SER A 162 1.57 -6.95 -6.96
C SER A 162 0.32 -6.45 -7.70
N GLN A 163 0.34 -6.39 -9.03
CA GLN A 163 -0.80 -5.91 -9.83
C GLN A 163 -2.07 -6.73 -9.58
N HIS A 164 -1.96 -8.04 -9.35
CA HIS A 164 -3.06 -8.96 -9.07
C HIS A 164 -3.68 -8.77 -7.67
N LEU A 165 -2.93 -8.14 -6.74
CA LEU A 165 -3.39 -7.81 -5.39
C LEU A 165 -4.04 -6.41 -5.30
N VAL A 166 -4.08 -5.67 -6.40
CA VAL A 166 -4.70 -4.35 -6.41
C VAL A 166 -6.23 -4.46 -6.40
N VAL A 167 -6.88 -3.72 -5.50
CA VAL A 167 -8.32 -3.43 -5.58
C VAL A 167 -8.48 -2.26 -6.54
N ASP A 168 -8.93 -2.57 -7.76
CA ASP A 168 -9.07 -1.60 -8.84
C ASP A 168 -10.54 -1.19 -9.02
N ARG A 169 -10.87 0.03 -8.66
CA ARG A 169 -12.15 0.69 -8.89
C ARG A 169 -12.01 1.93 -9.79
N TYR A 170 -10.82 2.12 -10.38
CA TYR A 170 -10.58 3.25 -11.27
C TYR A 170 -11.48 3.24 -12.51
N PRO A 171 -11.77 2.12 -13.19
CA PRO A 171 -12.69 2.12 -14.31
C PRO A 171 -14.10 2.62 -13.94
N GLN A 172 -14.62 2.17 -12.79
CA GLN A 172 -15.94 2.58 -12.30
C GLN A 172 -15.94 4.07 -11.91
N ALA A 173 -14.89 4.54 -11.25
CA ALA A 173 -14.75 5.94 -10.88
C ALA A 173 -14.65 6.85 -12.12
N VAL A 174 -13.94 6.41 -13.16
CA VAL A 174 -13.86 7.09 -14.46
C VAL A 174 -15.23 7.16 -15.13
N ALA A 175 -15.95 6.05 -15.22
CA ALA A 175 -17.29 6.01 -15.81
C ALA A 175 -18.25 6.96 -15.07
N ARG A 176 -18.15 7.02 -13.73
CA ARG A 176 -18.95 7.92 -12.90
C ARG A 176 -18.64 9.40 -13.10
N GLU A 177 -17.36 9.78 -13.18
CA GLU A 177 -16.94 11.18 -13.28
C GLU A 177 -16.99 11.70 -14.73
N PHE A 178 -16.62 10.87 -15.72
CA PHE A 178 -16.45 11.32 -17.12
C PHE A 178 -17.51 10.78 -18.09
N GLY A 179 -18.34 9.81 -17.66
CA GLY A 179 -19.39 9.21 -18.50
C GLY A 179 -18.88 8.41 -19.70
N ARG A 180 -17.61 7.97 -19.67
CA ARG A 180 -16.97 7.26 -20.79
C ARG A 180 -15.89 6.28 -20.29
N PRO A 181 -15.51 5.28 -21.12
CA PRO A 181 -14.55 4.25 -20.71
C PRO A 181 -13.12 4.78 -20.64
N ILE A 182 -12.28 4.07 -19.86
CA ILE A 182 -10.91 4.51 -19.57
C ILE A 182 -10.01 4.57 -20.81
N GLU A 183 -10.29 3.74 -21.80
CA GLU A 183 -9.52 3.65 -23.06
C GLU A 183 -9.59 4.93 -23.89
N THR A 184 -10.63 5.73 -23.66
CA THR A 184 -10.84 7.02 -24.35
C THR A 184 -10.16 8.19 -23.65
N LEU A 185 -9.55 7.97 -22.47
CA LEU A 185 -8.92 9.00 -21.67
C LEU A 185 -7.42 9.03 -21.86
N ARG A 186 -6.80 10.16 -21.51
CA ARG A 186 -5.34 10.24 -21.46
C ARG A 186 -4.80 9.27 -20.43
N TRP A 187 -3.70 8.58 -20.73
CA TRP A 187 -3.05 7.59 -19.87
C TRP A 187 -2.84 8.03 -18.42
N GLY A 188 -2.59 9.30 -18.17
CA GLY A 188 -2.38 9.87 -16.83
C GLY A 188 -3.60 10.53 -16.21
N GLN A 189 -4.80 10.35 -16.79
CA GLN A 189 -6.02 10.97 -16.26
C GLN A 189 -6.25 10.55 -14.82
N ARG A 190 -6.63 11.51 -13.97
CA ARG A 190 -6.99 11.25 -12.56
C ARG A 190 -8.45 11.57 -12.35
N VAL A 191 -9.11 10.74 -11.57
CA VAL A 191 -10.42 11.01 -11.00
C VAL A 191 -10.27 12.00 -9.85
N ARG A 192 -11.18 12.97 -9.78
CA ARG A 192 -11.21 14.04 -8.78
C ARG A 192 -12.49 14.04 -7.94
N ASP A 193 -13.28 12.98 -8.03
CA ASP A 193 -14.45 12.76 -7.18
C ASP A 193 -13.99 12.40 -5.76
N PRO A 194 -14.36 13.20 -4.73
CA PRO A 194 -14.03 12.90 -3.33
C PRO A 194 -14.57 11.55 -2.85
N ALA A 195 -15.64 11.06 -3.47
CA ALA A 195 -16.26 9.78 -3.12
C ALA A 195 -15.69 8.57 -3.88
N ALA A 196 -14.71 8.77 -4.78
CA ALA A 196 -14.17 7.68 -5.60
C ALA A 196 -13.61 6.51 -4.77
N MET A 197 -12.91 6.80 -3.68
CA MET A 197 -12.35 5.77 -2.81
C MET A 197 -13.42 4.96 -2.06
N SER A 198 -14.64 5.47 -1.92
CA SER A 198 -15.76 4.73 -1.33
C SER A 198 -16.32 3.62 -2.24
N LEU A 199 -15.88 3.54 -3.50
CA LEU A 199 -16.15 2.40 -4.38
C LEU A 199 -15.38 1.13 -3.96
N ILE A 200 -14.31 1.26 -3.20
CA ILE A 200 -13.55 0.17 -2.63
C ILE A 200 -14.20 -0.24 -1.32
N THR A 201 -14.73 -1.47 -1.24
CA THR A 201 -15.34 -1.99 -0.02
C THR A 201 -14.33 -2.70 0.87
N VAL A 202 -14.65 -2.87 2.16
CA VAL A 202 -13.84 -3.66 3.11
C VAL A 202 -13.71 -5.11 2.62
N ALA A 203 -14.79 -5.70 2.09
CA ALA A 203 -14.77 -7.06 1.55
C ALA A 203 -13.81 -7.22 0.37
N ASP A 204 -13.72 -6.23 -0.53
CA ASP A 204 -12.74 -6.23 -1.63
C ASP A 204 -11.30 -6.28 -1.10
N VAL A 205 -11.03 -5.51 -0.05
CA VAL A 205 -9.69 -5.42 0.55
C VAL A 205 -9.34 -6.70 1.29
N ILE A 206 -10.27 -7.26 2.05
CA ILE A 206 -10.11 -8.54 2.75
C ILE A 206 -9.78 -9.66 1.76
N ALA A 207 -10.51 -9.77 0.65
CA ALA A 207 -10.24 -10.79 -0.36
C ALA A 207 -8.82 -10.69 -0.95
N LYS A 208 -8.30 -9.47 -1.15
CA LYS A 208 -6.91 -9.27 -1.61
C LYS A 208 -5.89 -9.50 -0.51
N LEU A 209 -6.24 -9.20 0.73
CA LEU A 209 -5.38 -9.48 1.88
C LEU A 209 -5.21 -10.99 2.11
N ASP A 210 -6.30 -11.76 2.00
CA ASP A 210 -6.28 -13.22 2.08
C ASP A 210 -5.38 -13.83 0.99
N ALA A 211 -5.50 -13.35 -0.25
CA ALA A 211 -4.63 -13.77 -1.34
C ALA A 211 -3.15 -13.45 -1.05
N ALA A 212 -2.85 -12.24 -0.53
CA ALA A 212 -1.50 -11.84 -0.20
C ALA A 212 -0.88 -12.69 0.94
N PHE A 213 -1.65 -13.00 1.99
CA PHE A 213 -1.19 -13.89 3.05
C PHE A 213 -0.97 -15.32 2.55
N ALA A 214 -1.85 -15.82 1.67
CA ALA A 214 -1.70 -17.14 1.07
C ALA A 214 -0.41 -17.24 0.22
N GLU A 215 -0.08 -16.22 -0.56
CA GLU A 215 1.19 -16.16 -1.31
C GLU A 215 2.42 -16.22 -0.40
N ARG A 216 2.31 -15.65 0.79
CA ARG A 216 3.34 -15.72 1.84
C ARG A 216 3.31 -17.00 2.66
N ARG A 217 2.43 -17.96 2.30
CA ARG A 217 2.18 -19.23 3.02
C ARG A 217 1.82 -19.04 4.50
N ILE A 218 1.13 -17.95 4.81
CA ILE A 218 0.64 -17.64 6.15
C ILE A 218 -0.79 -18.18 6.24
N ALA A 219 -0.96 -19.23 7.05
CA ALA A 219 -2.27 -19.82 7.32
C ALA A 219 -3.08 -18.97 8.32
N PRO A 220 -4.41 -19.06 8.31
CA PRO A 220 -5.24 -18.54 9.38
C PRO A 220 -4.83 -19.07 10.75
N ALA A 221 -4.90 -18.24 11.78
CA ALA A 221 -4.77 -18.67 13.16
C ALA A 221 -5.97 -19.55 13.54
N HIS A 222 -5.73 -20.55 14.37
CA HIS A 222 -6.78 -21.46 14.87
C HIS A 222 -7.60 -20.82 15.97
#